data_0194f67dbf01536581929c56eebde0e6
#
_entry.id   0194f67dbf01536581929c56eebde0e6
#
_cell.length_a   1.000
_cell.length_b   1.000
_cell.length_c   1.000
_cell.angle_alpha   90.00
_cell.angle_beta   90.00
_cell.angle_gamma   90.00
#
_symmetry.space_group_name_H-M   'P 1'
#
loop_
_entity.id
_entity.type
_entity.pdbx_description
1 polymer ?
#
loop_
_entity_poly.entity_id
_entity_poly.type
_entity_poly.pdbx_seq_one_letter_code
_entity_poly.pdbx_strand_id
1 'polypeptide(L)'
;MENLFPMLPFRSALYTPAELFAGLSLDDPASYASTPDLRAYRSTLLPPNREVGMLRALHDQSITEQRTVLLEGRRVVAVMGGHALDRDAAAYREVAVLARTLTRAGFLVVSGGGPGAMEATHLGALLAGAGDLALDEALAELAAVPRFPDTRGLVGPDGVFDRGVLASLHRWQRPAFALLDEVDEEGRGESLAIPTWFYGHEPPTPFATCIAKYFSNPLREDGLLSIAVDGVVYAPGWAGTVQEIFQDATQNVYRVVDGRVSPMAFLDTDRCWTERLPVLPVLEALFGPEQYARSVRVSTDLGEIATFLGA
;
A
#
# COMPACT_ATOMS: atom_id res chain seq x y z
N MET A 1 -29.39 8.96 2.48
CA MET A 1 -28.24 8.49 3.26
C MET A 1 -27.22 7.73 2.42
N GLU A 2 -27.64 6.80 1.57
CA GLU A 2 -26.72 6.02 0.69
C GLU A 2 -25.74 6.83 -0.16
N ASN A 3 -26.12 8.01 -0.63
CA ASN A 3 -25.21 8.86 -1.39
C ASN A 3 -24.15 9.59 -0.54
N LEU A 4 -24.36 9.70 0.78
CA LEU A 4 -23.45 10.38 1.70
C LEU A 4 -22.51 9.40 2.40
N PHE A 5 -22.93 8.15 2.57
CA PHE A 5 -22.14 7.07 3.13
C PHE A 5 -22.50 5.75 2.43
N PRO A 6 -21.80 5.40 1.33
CA PRO A 6 -22.13 4.25 0.50
C PRO A 6 -21.57 2.93 1.02
N MET A 7 -20.89 2.93 2.17
CA MET A 7 -20.24 1.75 2.76
C MET A 7 -21.03 1.22 3.96
N LEU A 8 -20.77 -0.03 4.36
CA LEU A 8 -21.29 -0.57 5.61
C LEU A 8 -20.50 -0.02 6.79
N PRO A 9 -21.14 0.61 7.80
CA PRO A 9 -20.43 1.16 8.95
C PRO A 9 -19.88 0.08 9.89
N PHE A 10 -20.48 -1.12 9.90
CA PHE A 10 -20.02 -2.26 10.69
C PHE A 10 -19.60 -3.37 9.75
N ARG A 11 -18.32 -3.70 9.78
CA ARG A 11 -17.76 -4.75 8.94
C ARG A 11 -17.30 -5.92 9.81
N SER A 12 -17.61 -7.13 9.34
CA SER A 12 -17.17 -8.39 9.95
C SER A 12 -15.95 -8.99 9.25
N ALA A 13 -15.44 -8.34 8.19
CA ALA A 13 -14.25 -8.74 7.44
C ALA A 13 -13.61 -7.52 6.79
N LEU A 14 -12.33 -7.62 6.45
CA LEU A 14 -11.63 -6.65 5.60
C LEU A 14 -12.20 -6.69 4.18
N TYR A 15 -11.92 -5.66 3.40
CA TYR A 15 -12.29 -5.63 1.99
C TYR A 15 -11.43 -6.57 1.16
N THR A 16 -12.01 -7.01 0.04
CA THR A 16 -11.28 -7.63 -1.07
C THR A 16 -11.29 -6.72 -2.30
N PRO A 17 -10.37 -6.91 -3.26
CA PRO A 17 -10.45 -6.20 -4.54
C PRO A 17 -11.79 -6.42 -5.25
N ALA A 18 -12.30 -7.65 -5.26
CA ALA A 18 -13.58 -7.99 -5.89
C ALA A 18 -14.76 -7.19 -5.30
N GLU A 19 -14.74 -6.91 -3.98
CA GLU A 19 -15.75 -6.09 -3.32
C GLU A 19 -15.62 -4.60 -3.69
N LEU A 20 -14.42 -4.04 -3.60
CA LEU A 20 -14.18 -2.61 -3.85
C LEU A 20 -14.36 -2.22 -5.32
N PHE A 21 -14.11 -3.16 -6.24
CA PHE A 21 -14.27 -2.96 -7.67
C PHE A 21 -15.46 -3.70 -8.27
N ALA A 22 -16.43 -4.08 -7.46
CA ALA A 22 -17.65 -4.74 -7.95
C ALA A 22 -18.33 -3.91 -9.06
N GLY A 23 -18.65 -4.55 -10.18
CA GLY A 23 -19.24 -3.91 -11.35
C GLY A 23 -18.24 -3.27 -12.33
N LEU A 24 -16.92 -3.33 -12.05
CA LEU A 24 -15.90 -2.94 -13.03
C LEU A 24 -15.92 -3.92 -14.22
N SER A 25 -15.97 -3.37 -15.42
CA SER A 25 -15.80 -4.13 -16.68
C SER A 25 -14.49 -3.68 -17.34
N LEU A 26 -13.65 -4.62 -17.75
CA LEU A 26 -12.37 -4.32 -18.43
C LEU A 26 -12.56 -3.74 -19.85
N ASP A 27 -13.77 -3.87 -20.41
CA ASP A 27 -14.10 -3.38 -21.75
C ASP A 27 -14.89 -2.07 -21.74
N ASP A 28 -15.40 -1.62 -20.57
CA ASP A 28 -16.16 -0.39 -20.43
C ASP A 28 -15.53 0.56 -19.37
N PRO A 29 -14.78 1.58 -19.78
CA PRO A 29 -14.23 2.56 -18.86
C PRO A 29 -15.28 3.30 -18.00
N ALA A 30 -16.51 3.43 -18.49
CA ALA A 30 -17.56 4.11 -17.73
C ALA A 30 -18.02 3.30 -16.50
N SER A 31 -17.84 1.98 -16.52
CA SER A 31 -18.16 1.09 -15.40
C SER A 31 -17.39 1.45 -14.13
N TYR A 32 -16.20 2.02 -14.26
CA TYR A 32 -15.38 2.46 -13.13
C TYR A 32 -16.12 3.42 -12.19
N ALA A 33 -16.96 4.30 -12.75
CA ALA A 33 -17.77 5.26 -11.99
C ALA A 33 -18.75 4.62 -11.00
N SER A 34 -19.12 3.36 -11.23
CA SER A 34 -20.08 2.61 -10.41
C SER A 34 -19.44 1.80 -9.28
N THR A 35 -18.10 1.66 -9.29
CA THR A 35 -17.39 0.87 -8.28
C THR A 35 -17.63 1.38 -6.86
N PRO A 36 -17.77 0.50 -5.87
CA PRO A 36 -17.91 0.91 -4.47
C PRO A 36 -16.77 1.81 -3.99
N ASP A 37 -15.54 1.52 -4.41
CA ASP A 37 -14.37 2.34 -4.04
C ASP A 37 -14.49 3.79 -4.51
N LEU A 38 -14.81 4.00 -5.79
CA LEU A 38 -14.93 5.35 -6.34
C LEU A 38 -16.17 6.10 -5.79
N ARG A 39 -17.25 5.39 -5.52
CA ARG A 39 -18.45 5.95 -4.86
C ARG A 39 -18.13 6.40 -3.43
N ALA A 40 -17.36 5.61 -2.68
CA ALA A 40 -16.90 5.99 -1.35
C ALA A 40 -15.99 7.23 -1.41
N TYR A 41 -15.03 7.27 -2.33
CA TYR A 41 -14.20 8.47 -2.55
C TYR A 41 -15.04 9.71 -2.86
N ARG A 42 -15.98 9.64 -3.82
CA ARG A 42 -16.86 10.76 -4.14
C ARG A 42 -17.62 11.25 -2.91
N SER A 43 -18.06 10.37 -2.02
CA SER A 43 -18.76 10.76 -0.80
C SER A 43 -17.88 11.57 0.16
N THR A 44 -16.55 11.42 0.11
CA THR A 44 -15.62 12.17 0.96
C THR A 44 -15.48 13.63 0.54
N LEU A 45 -15.79 13.94 -0.71
CA LEU A 45 -15.74 15.31 -1.24
C LEU A 45 -16.96 16.15 -0.85
N LEU A 46 -18.01 15.51 -0.35
CA LEU A 46 -19.20 16.21 0.15
C LEU A 46 -18.95 16.72 1.57
N PRO A 47 -19.49 17.90 1.95
CA PRO A 47 -19.36 18.40 3.31
C PRO A 47 -19.88 17.37 4.31
N PRO A 48 -19.07 16.94 5.31
CA PRO A 48 -19.52 15.98 6.28
C PRO A 48 -20.54 16.60 7.22
N ASN A 49 -21.66 15.89 7.46
CA ASN A 49 -22.53 16.17 8.58
C ASN A 49 -22.15 15.28 9.78
N ARG A 50 -22.73 15.55 10.95
CA ARG A 50 -22.43 14.79 12.17
C ARG A 50 -22.68 13.29 12.01
N GLU A 51 -23.77 12.90 11.39
CA GLU A 51 -24.16 11.50 11.23
C GLU A 51 -23.15 10.75 10.34
N VAL A 52 -22.75 11.33 9.20
CA VAL A 52 -21.75 10.78 8.31
C VAL A 52 -20.40 10.65 9.02
N GLY A 53 -20.01 11.66 9.83
CA GLY A 53 -18.79 11.60 10.63
C GLY A 53 -18.79 10.42 11.62
N MET A 54 -19.91 10.19 12.30
CA MET A 54 -20.06 9.05 13.22
C MET A 54 -20.02 7.71 12.48
N LEU A 55 -20.70 7.59 11.32
CA LEU A 55 -20.66 6.37 10.51
C LEU A 55 -19.25 6.05 9.99
N ARG A 56 -18.48 7.06 9.57
CA ARG A 56 -17.07 6.89 9.18
C ARG A 56 -16.21 6.42 10.35
N ALA A 57 -16.41 7.00 11.54
CA ALA A 57 -15.66 6.57 12.73
C ALA A 57 -15.97 5.13 13.14
N LEU A 58 -17.24 4.71 13.09
CA LEU A 58 -17.65 3.33 13.35
C LEU A 58 -17.08 2.36 12.30
N HIS A 59 -17.11 2.75 11.03
CA HIS A 59 -16.49 1.99 9.96
C HIS A 59 -15.00 1.78 10.21
N ASP A 60 -14.26 2.86 10.45
CA ASP A 60 -12.81 2.80 10.65
C ASP A 60 -12.43 1.98 11.89
N GLN A 61 -13.25 2.05 12.96
CA GLN A 61 -13.09 1.21 14.14
C GLN A 61 -13.29 -0.27 13.77
N SER A 62 -14.35 -0.61 13.02
CA SER A 62 -14.59 -2.00 12.62
C SER A 62 -13.50 -2.56 11.71
N ILE A 63 -12.95 -1.74 10.80
CA ILE A 63 -11.79 -2.10 9.97
C ILE A 63 -10.55 -2.37 10.86
N THR A 64 -10.32 -1.53 11.87
CA THR A 64 -9.21 -1.72 12.82
C THR A 64 -9.34 -3.04 13.58
N GLU A 65 -10.54 -3.41 14.03
CA GLU A 65 -10.80 -4.69 14.69
C GLU A 65 -10.51 -5.88 13.77
N GLN A 66 -11.03 -5.85 12.53
CA GLN A 66 -10.79 -6.93 11.57
C GLN A 66 -9.31 -7.04 11.16
N ARG A 67 -8.60 -5.91 11.04
CA ARG A 67 -7.16 -5.89 10.84
C ARG A 67 -6.43 -6.55 12.01
N THR A 68 -6.80 -6.25 13.23
CA THR A 68 -6.20 -6.84 14.43
C THR A 68 -6.35 -8.36 14.43
N VAL A 69 -7.54 -8.86 14.10
CA VAL A 69 -7.79 -10.32 13.97
C VAL A 69 -6.89 -10.96 12.90
N LEU A 70 -6.73 -10.31 11.73
CA LEU A 70 -5.85 -10.82 10.67
C LEU A 70 -4.39 -10.93 11.12
N LEU A 71 -3.94 -10.01 11.98
CA LEU A 71 -2.53 -9.89 12.39
C LEU A 71 -2.14 -10.84 13.53
N GLU A 72 -3.10 -11.50 14.19
CA GLU A 72 -2.81 -12.41 15.31
C GLU A 72 -1.83 -13.51 14.92
N GLY A 73 -0.68 -13.56 15.63
CA GLY A 73 0.37 -14.55 15.40
C GLY A 73 1.14 -14.43 14.09
N ARG A 74 0.96 -13.33 13.33
CA ARG A 74 1.69 -13.09 12.08
C ARG A 74 2.99 -12.35 12.30
N ARG A 75 3.98 -12.66 11.47
CA ARG A 75 5.19 -11.85 11.30
C ARG A 75 4.90 -10.80 10.23
N VAL A 76 5.05 -9.52 10.57
CA VAL A 76 4.60 -8.42 9.72
C VAL A 76 5.75 -7.52 9.31
N VAL A 77 5.97 -7.37 8.01
CA VAL A 77 6.91 -6.40 7.43
C VAL A 77 6.15 -5.42 6.55
N ALA A 78 6.34 -4.11 6.80
CA ALA A 78 5.79 -3.08 5.95
C ALA A 78 6.76 -2.68 4.82
N VAL A 79 6.22 -2.30 3.67
CA VAL A 79 6.96 -1.65 2.59
C VAL A 79 6.38 -0.27 2.34
N MET A 80 7.18 0.76 2.62
CA MET A 80 6.87 2.17 2.37
C MET A 80 7.62 2.65 1.14
N GLY A 81 6.99 3.49 0.32
CA GLY A 81 7.63 4.01 -0.89
C GLY A 81 6.70 4.87 -1.72
N GLY A 82 7.25 5.46 -2.78
CA GLY A 82 6.56 6.45 -3.60
C GLY A 82 5.41 5.89 -4.43
N HIS A 83 4.26 6.58 -4.40
CA HIS A 83 3.12 6.30 -5.28
C HIS A 83 3.40 6.63 -6.76
N ALA A 84 4.35 7.52 -7.00
CA ALA A 84 4.74 7.98 -8.34
C ALA A 84 5.80 7.09 -9.00
N LEU A 85 6.13 5.94 -8.42
CA LEU A 85 7.06 4.98 -9.00
C LEU A 85 6.40 4.29 -10.20
N ASP A 86 6.93 4.52 -11.40
CA ASP A 86 6.41 3.94 -12.63
C ASP A 86 6.66 2.41 -12.65
N ARG A 87 5.76 1.62 -13.25
CA ARG A 87 5.81 0.15 -13.29
C ARG A 87 6.99 -0.42 -14.06
N ASP A 88 7.62 0.38 -14.93
CA ASP A 88 8.83 0.04 -15.69
C ASP A 88 10.12 0.45 -14.97
N ALA A 89 10.04 1.09 -13.80
CA ALA A 89 11.21 1.51 -13.05
C ALA A 89 11.92 0.31 -12.38
N ALA A 90 13.25 0.36 -12.30
CA ALA A 90 14.05 -0.66 -11.63
C ALA A 90 13.60 -0.88 -10.17
N ALA A 91 13.35 0.20 -9.43
CA ALA A 91 12.89 0.13 -8.05
C ALA A 91 11.51 -0.56 -7.90
N TYR A 92 10.60 -0.45 -8.89
CA TYR A 92 9.33 -1.18 -8.87
C TYR A 92 9.58 -2.70 -8.90
N ARG A 93 10.44 -3.15 -9.81
CA ARG A 93 10.86 -4.55 -9.90
C ARG A 93 11.54 -5.03 -8.62
N GLU A 94 12.47 -4.25 -8.08
CA GLU A 94 13.20 -4.59 -6.85
C GLU A 94 12.25 -4.75 -5.66
N VAL A 95 11.27 -3.86 -5.51
CA VAL A 95 10.23 -3.97 -4.47
C VAL A 95 9.40 -5.23 -4.65
N ALA A 96 8.97 -5.56 -5.87
CA ALA A 96 8.19 -6.77 -6.14
C ALA A 96 8.99 -8.05 -5.82
N VAL A 97 10.26 -8.10 -6.23
CA VAL A 97 11.16 -9.24 -5.92
C VAL A 97 11.38 -9.39 -4.40
N LEU A 98 11.62 -8.27 -3.70
CA LEU A 98 11.83 -8.29 -2.25
C LEU A 98 10.55 -8.73 -1.52
N ALA A 99 9.40 -8.18 -1.87
CA ALA A 99 8.12 -8.55 -1.26
C ALA A 99 7.80 -10.04 -1.48
N ARG A 100 8.09 -10.57 -2.68
CA ARG A 100 7.98 -12.00 -2.97
C ARG A 100 8.87 -12.84 -2.07
N THR A 101 10.12 -12.42 -1.87
CA THR A 101 11.08 -13.09 -1.01
C THR A 101 10.61 -13.12 0.44
N LEU A 102 10.15 -11.99 0.97
CA LEU A 102 9.61 -11.87 2.31
C LEU A 102 8.36 -12.74 2.51
N THR A 103 7.44 -12.74 1.53
CA THR A 103 6.24 -13.58 1.59
C THR A 103 6.59 -15.07 1.60
N ARG A 104 7.55 -15.49 0.78
CA ARG A 104 8.08 -16.89 0.78
C ARG A 104 8.75 -17.27 2.11
N ALA A 105 9.32 -16.30 2.82
CA ALA A 105 9.88 -16.50 4.15
C ALA A 105 8.82 -16.49 5.29
N GLY A 106 7.53 -16.41 4.94
CA GLY A 106 6.42 -16.47 5.89
C GLY A 106 6.05 -15.15 6.55
N PHE A 107 6.48 -14.01 6.00
CA PHE A 107 5.99 -12.70 6.42
C PHE A 107 4.67 -12.34 5.75
N LEU A 108 3.77 -11.72 6.50
CA LEU A 108 2.69 -10.94 5.93
C LEU A 108 3.25 -9.57 5.53
N VAL A 109 3.37 -9.33 4.23
CA VAL A 109 3.80 -8.01 3.75
C VAL A 109 2.63 -7.05 3.73
N VAL A 110 2.87 -5.82 4.18
CA VAL A 110 1.85 -4.77 4.24
C VAL A 110 2.36 -3.51 3.55
N SER A 111 1.46 -2.72 2.98
CA SER A 111 1.78 -1.40 2.42
C SER A 111 0.57 -0.46 2.46
N GLY A 112 0.76 0.79 2.04
CA GLY A 112 -0.35 1.73 1.86
C GLY A 112 -1.37 1.34 0.79
N GLY A 113 -1.08 0.33 -0.04
CA GLY A 113 -2.03 -0.30 -0.95
C GLY A 113 -2.42 0.50 -2.19
N GLY A 114 -1.76 1.63 -2.45
CA GLY A 114 -1.96 2.46 -3.64
C GLY A 114 -1.03 2.07 -4.81
N PRO A 115 -0.83 2.98 -5.79
CA PRO A 115 0.09 2.79 -6.92
C PRO A 115 1.57 2.73 -6.51
N GLY A 116 2.43 2.44 -7.48
CA GLY A 116 3.87 2.50 -7.34
C GLY A 116 4.48 1.42 -6.46
N ALA A 117 5.34 1.78 -5.51
CA ALA A 117 5.98 0.83 -4.60
C ALA A 117 4.95 -0.01 -3.81
N MET A 118 3.81 0.58 -3.48
CA MET A 118 2.72 -0.11 -2.79
C MET A 118 2.12 -1.23 -3.65
N GLU A 119 1.83 -0.96 -4.92
CA GLU A 119 1.33 -1.96 -5.86
C GLU A 119 2.37 -3.07 -6.08
N ALA A 120 3.66 -2.71 -6.29
CA ALA A 120 4.75 -3.66 -6.46
C ALA A 120 4.88 -4.64 -5.28
N THR A 121 4.68 -4.16 -4.06
CA THR A 121 4.66 -4.98 -2.83
C THR A 121 3.63 -6.09 -2.93
N HIS A 122 2.40 -5.74 -3.30
CA HIS A 122 1.31 -6.72 -3.37
C HIS A 122 1.41 -7.65 -4.58
N LEU A 123 1.95 -7.16 -5.71
CA LEU A 123 2.27 -8.01 -6.86
C LEU A 123 3.28 -9.10 -6.48
N GLY A 124 4.37 -8.71 -5.81
CA GLY A 124 5.37 -9.66 -5.34
C GLY A 124 4.80 -10.72 -4.40
N ALA A 125 3.97 -10.28 -3.44
CA ALA A 125 3.30 -11.17 -2.52
C ALA A 125 2.33 -12.12 -3.24
N LEU A 126 1.47 -11.60 -4.11
CA LEU A 126 0.50 -12.39 -4.89
C LEU A 126 1.19 -13.55 -5.63
N LEU A 127 2.35 -13.29 -6.23
CA LEU A 127 3.10 -14.25 -7.03
C LEU A 127 4.12 -15.06 -6.21
N ALA A 128 4.00 -15.10 -4.88
CA ALA A 128 4.97 -15.82 -4.04
C ALA A 128 4.99 -17.32 -4.31
N GLY A 129 3.87 -17.95 -4.60
CA GLY A 129 3.78 -19.37 -4.95
C GLY A 129 4.05 -19.68 -6.42
N ALA A 130 4.07 -18.69 -7.29
CA ALA A 130 4.28 -18.87 -8.72
C ALA A 130 5.77 -19.10 -9.08
N GLY A 131 6.05 -19.63 -10.27
CA GLY A 131 7.40 -19.79 -10.82
C GLY A 131 8.13 -18.46 -11.03
N ASP A 132 9.46 -18.51 -11.21
CA ASP A 132 10.24 -17.26 -11.30
C ASP A 132 9.92 -16.42 -12.55
N LEU A 133 9.58 -17.07 -13.66
CA LEU A 133 9.19 -16.39 -14.88
C LEU A 133 7.86 -15.63 -14.75
N ALA A 134 6.93 -16.09 -13.93
CA ALA A 134 5.63 -15.45 -13.77
C ALA A 134 5.72 -14.00 -13.26
N LEU A 135 6.67 -13.70 -12.37
CA LEU A 135 6.89 -12.32 -11.93
C LEU A 135 7.45 -11.44 -13.05
N ASP A 136 8.38 -11.98 -13.86
CA ASP A 136 8.98 -11.24 -14.98
C ASP A 136 7.95 -10.95 -16.08
N GLU A 137 7.08 -11.90 -16.37
CA GLU A 137 5.97 -11.76 -17.32
C GLU A 137 4.96 -10.72 -16.84
N ALA A 138 4.55 -10.80 -15.56
CA ALA A 138 3.63 -9.83 -14.96
C ALA A 138 4.21 -8.40 -14.94
N LEU A 139 5.49 -8.25 -14.62
CA LEU A 139 6.17 -6.95 -14.67
C LEU A 139 6.23 -6.39 -16.10
N ALA A 140 6.50 -7.24 -17.09
CA ALA A 140 6.53 -6.82 -18.49
C ALA A 140 5.14 -6.37 -19.01
N GLU A 141 4.08 -7.06 -18.61
CA GLU A 141 2.71 -6.69 -18.96
C GLU A 141 2.31 -5.35 -18.32
N LEU A 142 2.58 -5.16 -17.03
CA LEU A 142 2.28 -3.90 -16.34
C LEU A 142 3.08 -2.73 -16.89
N ALA A 143 4.32 -2.95 -17.31
CA ALA A 143 5.20 -1.94 -17.92
C ALA A 143 4.66 -1.40 -19.26
N ALA A 144 3.69 -2.06 -19.91
CA ALA A 144 3.01 -1.53 -21.08
C ALA A 144 2.18 -0.27 -20.79
N VAL A 145 1.73 -0.09 -19.53
CA VAL A 145 1.05 1.12 -19.03
C VAL A 145 1.72 1.56 -17.74
N PRO A 146 2.94 2.14 -17.82
CA PRO A 146 3.81 2.28 -16.66
C PRO A 146 3.32 3.33 -15.66
N ARG A 147 2.87 4.48 -16.17
CA ARG A 147 2.64 5.67 -15.33
C ARG A 147 1.22 5.73 -14.79
N PHE A 148 1.10 5.90 -13.46
CA PHE A 148 -0.16 6.25 -12.82
C PHE A 148 -0.67 7.60 -13.34
N PRO A 149 -1.93 7.70 -13.80
CA PRO A 149 -2.45 8.93 -14.38
C PRO A 149 -2.69 10.00 -13.31
N ASP A 150 -2.69 11.26 -13.74
CA ASP A 150 -3.12 12.37 -12.88
C ASP A 150 -4.64 12.25 -12.63
N THR A 151 -5.03 12.13 -11.38
CA THR A 151 -6.43 11.99 -10.96
C THR A 151 -7.06 13.30 -10.49
N ARG A 152 -6.34 14.42 -10.57
CA ARG A 152 -6.89 15.74 -10.25
C ARG A 152 -8.06 16.06 -11.19
N GLY A 153 -9.15 16.52 -10.61
CA GLY A 153 -10.37 16.82 -11.38
C GLY A 153 -11.22 15.61 -11.76
N LEU A 154 -10.88 14.41 -11.27
CA LEU A 154 -11.71 13.20 -11.48
C LEU A 154 -13.18 13.42 -11.12
N VAL A 155 -13.44 14.19 -10.08
CA VAL A 155 -14.79 14.60 -9.68
C VAL A 155 -14.89 16.11 -9.80
N GLY A 156 -15.78 16.59 -10.67
CA GLY A 156 -16.05 18.00 -10.84
C GLY A 156 -16.76 18.63 -9.62
N PRO A 157 -16.84 19.97 -9.56
CA PRO A 157 -17.54 20.68 -8.49
C PRO A 157 -19.04 20.33 -8.38
N ASP A 158 -19.62 19.85 -9.47
CA ASP A 158 -21.01 19.36 -9.57
C ASP A 158 -21.17 17.89 -9.14
N GLY A 159 -20.09 17.24 -8.72
CA GLY A 159 -20.06 15.82 -8.35
C GLY A 159 -20.09 14.86 -9.53
N VAL A 160 -19.93 15.36 -10.76
CA VAL A 160 -19.87 14.54 -11.98
C VAL A 160 -18.44 14.08 -12.23
N PHE A 161 -18.28 12.84 -12.67
CA PHE A 161 -16.98 12.28 -12.99
C PHE A 161 -16.50 12.77 -14.37
N ASP A 162 -15.24 13.18 -14.45
CA ASP A 162 -14.58 13.46 -15.73
C ASP A 162 -14.32 12.13 -16.48
N ARG A 163 -14.88 12.03 -17.68
CA ARG A 163 -14.78 10.82 -18.51
C ARG A 163 -13.36 10.52 -18.99
N GLY A 164 -12.55 11.56 -19.23
CA GLY A 164 -11.17 11.40 -19.68
C GLY A 164 -10.27 10.86 -18.58
N VAL A 165 -10.43 11.37 -17.37
CA VAL A 165 -9.70 10.89 -16.19
C VAL A 165 -10.12 9.46 -15.85
N LEU A 166 -11.43 9.15 -15.88
CA LEU A 166 -11.95 7.78 -15.70
C LEU A 166 -11.34 6.81 -16.71
N ALA A 167 -11.34 7.17 -17.99
CA ALA A 167 -10.77 6.32 -19.03
C ALA A 167 -9.26 6.11 -18.85
N SER A 168 -8.55 7.10 -18.34
CA SER A 168 -7.12 7.01 -18.04
C SER A 168 -6.84 6.08 -16.86
N LEU A 169 -7.62 6.18 -15.79
CA LEU A 169 -7.56 5.27 -14.64
C LEU A 169 -7.88 3.83 -15.03
N HIS A 170 -8.97 3.64 -15.76
CA HIS A 170 -9.38 2.33 -16.25
C HIS A 170 -8.29 1.67 -17.11
N ARG A 171 -7.70 2.43 -18.06
CA ARG A 171 -6.59 1.96 -18.92
C ARG A 171 -5.38 1.54 -18.09
N TRP A 172 -5.05 2.30 -17.02
CA TRP A 172 -3.93 1.98 -16.16
C TRP A 172 -4.20 0.73 -15.30
N GLN A 173 -5.42 0.55 -14.78
CA GLN A 173 -5.77 -0.60 -13.94
C GLN A 173 -6.05 -1.88 -14.73
N ARG A 174 -6.48 -1.77 -15.99
CA ARG A 174 -6.90 -2.91 -16.81
C ARG A 174 -5.87 -4.06 -16.83
N PRO A 175 -4.56 -3.85 -17.09
CA PRO A 175 -3.59 -4.95 -17.06
C PRO A 175 -3.47 -5.60 -15.69
N ALA A 176 -3.58 -4.84 -14.60
CA ALA A 176 -3.51 -5.41 -13.26
C ALA A 176 -4.68 -6.35 -12.94
N PHE A 177 -5.90 -6.04 -13.41
CA PHE A 177 -7.04 -6.93 -13.27
C PHE A 177 -6.96 -8.14 -14.21
N ALA A 178 -6.46 -7.97 -15.44
CA ALA A 178 -6.23 -9.08 -16.35
C ALA A 178 -5.25 -10.10 -15.75
N LEU A 179 -4.13 -9.63 -15.20
CA LEU A 179 -3.17 -10.50 -14.48
C LEU A 179 -3.79 -11.21 -13.27
N LEU A 180 -4.64 -10.53 -12.51
CA LEU A 180 -5.29 -11.15 -11.35
C LEU A 180 -6.18 -12.33 -11.75
N ASP A 181 -6.85 -12.25 -12.89
CA ASP A 181 -7.70 -13.32 -13.43
C ASP A 181 -6.89 -14.55 -13.91
N GLU A 182 -5.61 -14.34 -14.25
CA GLU A 182 -4.70 -15.40 -14.73
C GLU A 182 -3.96 -16.14 -13.62
N VAL A 183 -3.88 -15.56 -12.42
CA VAL A 183 -3.18 -16.17 -11.27
C VAL A 183 -4.08 -17.15 -10.54
N ASP A 184 -3.64 -18.41 -10.45
CA ASP A 184 -4.33 -19.45 -9.70
C ASP A 184 -4.46 -19.08 -8.21
N GLU A 185 -5.64 -19.26 -7.64
CA GLU A 185 -5.90 -18.92 -6.22
C GLU A 185 -5.02 -19.70 -5.25
N GLU A 186 -4.73 -20.95 -5.52
CA GLU A 186 -3.91 -21.82 -4.66
C GLU A 186 -2.44 -21.36 -4.54
N GLY A 187 -1.94 -20.62 -5.54
CA GLY A 187 -0.58 -20.07 -5.57
C GLY A 187 -0.43 -18.66 -5.00
N ARG A 188 -1.55 -17.99 -4.64
CA ARG A 188 -1.53 -16.61 -4.16
C ARG A 188 -0.96 -16.50 -2.76
N GLY A 189 0.06 -15.66 -2.59
CA GLY A 189 0.52 -15.26 -1.26
C GLY A 189 -0.37 -14.19 -0.66
N GLU A 190 -0.49 -14.19 0.68
CA GLU A 190 -1.30 -13.20 1.39
C GLU A 190 -0.55 -11.88 1.57
N SER A 191 -1.29 -10.79 1.49
CA SER A 191 -0.79 -9.44 1.80
C SER A 191 -1.92 -8.54 2.28
N LEU A 192 -1.57 -7.48 3.01
CA LEU A 192 -2.53 -6.53 3.55
C LEU A 192 -2.26 -5.12 3.03
N ALA A 193 -3.18 -4.57 2.24
CA ALA A 193 -3.17 -3.16 1.86
C ALA A 193 -3.90 -2.30 2.89
N ILE A 194 -3.33 -1.13 3.22
CA ILE A 194 -3.92 -0.19 4.18
C ILE A 194 -4.07 1.20 3.52
N PRO A 195 -5.00 1.36 2.56
CA PRO A 195 -5.23 2.62 1.88
C PRO A 195 -6.22 3.53 2.61
N THR A 196 -6.36 4.75 2.09
CA THR A 196 -7.33 5.74 2.57
C THR A 196 -8.14 6.31 1.42
N TRP A 197 -9.35 6.85 1.73
CA TRP A 197 -10.12 7.69 0.79
C TRP A 197 -9.83 9.19 0.99
N PHE A 198 -8.85 9.57 1.81
CA PHE A 198 -8.62 10.96 2.21
C PHE A 198 -7.86 11.78 1.17
N TYR A 199 -6.81 11.24 0.58
CA TYR A 199 -5.99 11.94 -0.41
C TYR A 199 -6.39 11.57 -1.82
N GLY A 200 -6.90 12.51 -2.61
CA GLY A 200 -7.19 12.28 -4.00
C GLY A 200 -7.81 10.91 -4.28
N HIS A 201 -7.95 10.51 -5.52
CA HIS A 201 -8.33 9.13 -5.82
C HIS A 201 -7.07 8.33 -6.17
N GLU A 202 -6.57 7.60 -5.20
CA GLU A 202 -5.61 6.52 -5.39
C GLU A 202 -6.37 5.20 -5.21
N PRO A 203 -6.62 4.46 -6.30
CA PRO A 203 -7.33 3.20 -6.19
C PRO A 203 -6.49 2.18 -5.43
N PRO A 204 -7.10 1.31 -4.62
CA PRO A 204 -6.36 0.20 -4.03
C PRO A 204 -5.86 -0.73 -5.13
N THR A 205 -4.68 -1.30 -4.90
CA THR A 205 -4.15 -2.31 -5.82
C THR A 205 -5.03 -3.56 -5.83
N PRO A 206 -5.31 -4.17 -6.99
CA PRO A 206 -6.05 -5.43 -7.07
C PRO A 206 -5.24 -6.64 -6.60
N PHE A 207 -3.93 -6.50 -6.39
CA PHE A 207 -3.04 -7.60 -6.01
C PHE A 207 -3.05 -7.92 -4.50
N ALA A 208 -3.59 -7.04 -3.66
CA ALA A 208 -3.71 -7.30 -2.23
C ALA A 208 -4.83 -8.31 -1.94
N THR A 209 -4.58 -9.30 -1.10
CA THR A 209 -5.60 -10.28 -0.72
C THR A 209 -6.58 -9.74 0.31
N CYS A 210 -6.10 -8.85 1.20
CA CYS A 210 -6.91 -8.17 2.20
C CYS A 210 -6.67 -6.65 2.12
N ILE A 211 -7.74 -5.86 2.29
CA ILE A 211 -7.68 -4.40 2.21
C ILE A 211 -8.37 -3.78 3.42
N ALA A 212 -7.59 -3.11 4.27
CA ALA A 212 -8.06 -2.29 5.38
C ALA A 212 -8.13 -0.82 4.94
N LYS A 213 -9.23 -0.38 4.30
CA LYS A 213 -9.35 0.98 3.78
C LYS A 213 -10.08 1.90 4.76
N TYR A 214 -9.51 3.09 5.00
CA TYR A 214 -9.95 4.03 6.02
C TYR A 214 -10.46 5.35 5.43
N PHE A 215 -11.42 5.96 6.13
CA PHE A 215 -11.80 7.36 5.92
C PHE A 215 -10.84 8.32 6.65
N SER A 216 -10.30 7.92 7.81
CA SER A 216 -9.37 8.71 8.61
C SER A 216 -7.91 8.38 8.25
N ASN A 217 -7.19 9.36 7.67
CA ASN A 217 -5.79 9.17 7.34
C ASN A 217 -4.86 8.99 8.56
N PRO A 218 -5.01 9.71 9.67
CA PRO A 218 -4.20 9.46 10.87
C PRO A 218 -4.28 8.01 11.37
N LEU A 219 -5.48 7.43 11.40
CA LEU A 219 -5.64 6.01 11.79
C LEU A 219 -4.95 5.06 10.81
N ARG A 220 -4.94 5.40 9.54
CA ARG A 220 -4.25 4.64 8.49
C ARG A 220 -2.74 4.73 8.65
N GLU A 221 -2.18 5.93 8.80
CA GLU A 221 -0.73 6.17 8.89
C GLU A 221 -0.14 5.54 10.15
N ASP A 222 -0.65 5.89 11.32
CA ASP A 222 -0.22 5.31 12.58
C ASP A 222 -0.42 3.79 12.61
N GLY A 223 -1.57 3.35 12.10
CA GLY A 223 -1.93 1.94 12.07
C GLY A 223 -1.01 1.09 11.20
N LEU A 224 -0.45 1.64 10.13
CA LEU A 224 0.45 0.93 9.22
C LEU A 224 1.83 0.71 9.85
N LEU A 225 2.40 1.74 10.48
CA LEU A 225 3.72 1.63 11.12
C LEU A 225 3.68 0.83 12.41
N SER A 226 2.64 1.00 13.23
CA SER A 226 2.53 0.34 14.53
C SER A 226 2.37 -1.20 14.45
N ILE A 227 1.94 -1.73 13.32
CA ILE A 227 1.80 -3.19 13.12
C ILE A 227 3.06 -3.84 12.52
N ALA A 228 3.96 -3.06 11.95
CA ALA A 228 5.15 -3.55 11.25
C ALA A 228 6.33 -3.84 12.20
N VAL A 229 6.06 -4.63 13.24
CA VAL A 229 7.01 -4.89 14.33
C VAL A 229 8.21 -5.75 13.94
N ASP A 230 8.12 -6.48 12.84
CA ASP A 230 9.21 -7.30 12.33
C ASP A 230 10.06 -6.58 11.27
N GLY A 231 9.70 -5.34 10.94
CA GLY A 231 10.51 -4.42 10.15
C GLY A 231 9.75 -3.57 9.14
N VAL A 232 10.39 -2.50 8.72
CA VAL A 232 9.90 -1.61 7.67
C VAL A 232 10.96 -1.47 6.58
N VAL A 233 10.57 -1.73 5.33
CA VAL A 233 11.38 -1.46 4.14
C VAL A 233 11.00 -0.10 3.57
N TYR A 234 11.99 0.77 3.37
CA TYR A 234 11.82 2.06 2.72
C TYR A 234 12.37 1.99 1.30
N ALA A 235 11.49 1.78 0.32
CA ALA A 235 11.79 1.91 -1.09
C ALA A 235 11.88 3.40 -1.50
N PRO A 236 12.45 3.73 -2.67
CA PRO A 236 12.53 5.12 -3.13
C PRO A 236 11.19 5.83 -3.07
N GLY A 237 11.17 7.01 -2.46
CA GLY A 237 9.96 7.77 -2.22
C GLY A 237 10.21 9.28 -2.16
N TRP A 238 9.22 10.02 -1.63
CA TRP A 238 9.26 11.48 -1.48
C TRP A 238 8.78 11.90 -0.09
N ALA A 239 8.17 13.07 0.02
CA ALA A 239 7.80 13.70 1.30
C ALA A 239 6.99 12.79 2.23
N GLY A 240 6.01 12.04 1.72
CA GLY A 240 5.21 11.10 2.52
C GLY A 240 6.08 9.98 3.10
N THR A 241 6.96 9.38 2.29
CA THR A 241 7.86 8.33 2.77
C THR A 241 8.89 8.88 3.78
N VAL A 242 9.36 10.12 3.62
CA VAL A 242 10.22 10.78 4.61
C VAL A 242 9.46 10.99 5.93
N GLN A 243 8.19 11.38 5.89
CA GLN A 243 7.34 11.47 7.08
C GLN A 243 7.25 10.10 7.78
N GLU A 244 6.97 9.03 7.05
CA GLU A 244 6.88 7.66 7.58
C GLU A 244 8.19 7.20 8.22
N ILE A 245 9.35 7.52 7.63
CA ILE A 245 10.68 7.23 8.19
C ILE A 245 10.84 7.84 9.58
N PHE A 246 10.53 9.14 9.74
CA PHE A 246 10.72 9.82 11.02
C PHE A 246 9.63 9.48 12.04
N GLN A 247 8.45 9.11 11.60
CA GLN A 247 7.39 8.60 12.48
C GLN A 247 7.80 7.24 13.06
N ASP A 248 8.27 6.30 12.23
CA ASP A 248 8.80 5.00 12.68
C ASP A 248 10.04 5.17 13.58
N ALA A 249 10.99 6.04 13.18
CA ALA A 249 12.14 6.36 14.01
C ALA A 249 11.73 6.87 15.40
N THR A 250 10.69 7.70 15.47
CA THR A 250 10.15 8.21 16.74
C THR A 250 9.56 7.07 17.58
N GLN A 251 8.76 6.17 16.95
CA GLN A 251 8.22 4.99 17.62
C GLN A 251 9.34 4.10 18.16
N ASN A 252 10.40 3.91 17.40
CA ASN A 252 11.57 3.11 17.77
C ASN A 252 12.39 3.74 18.91
N VAL A 253 12.61 5.06 18.89
CA VAL A 253 13.33 5.77 19.96
C VAL A 253 12.60 5.66 21.28
N TYR A 254 11.28 5.87 21.29
CA TYR A 254 10.45 5.81 22.48
C TYR A 254 9.94 4.39 22.80
N ARG A 255 10.17 3.42 21.93
CA ARG A 255 9.71 2.03 22.06
C ARG A 255 8.22 1.92 22.37
N VAL A 256 7.43 2.72 21.65
CA VAL A 256 5.98 2.83 21.92
C VAL A 256 5.18 1.60 21.51
N VAL A 257 5.75 0.75 20.63
CA VAL A 257 5.09 -0.49 20.17
C VAL A 257 5.70 -1.66 20.93
N ASP A 258 4.98 -2.17 21.91
CA ASP A 258 5.33 -3.34 22.75
C ASP A 258 6.75 -3.32 23.34
N GLY A 259 7.33 -2.15 23.54
CA GLY A 259 8.70 -1.98 24.02
C GLY A 259 9.79 -2.42 23.02
N ARG A 260 9.40 -2.72 21.79
CA ARG A 260 10.29 -3.24 20.72
C ARG A 260 10.84 -2.09 19.86
N VAL A 261 11.89 -2.43 19.12
CA VAL A 261 12.43 -1.61 18.03
C VAL A 261 12.28 -2.41 16.75
N SER A 262 11.53 -1.89 15.78
CA SER A 262 11.40 -2.52 14.47
C SER A 262 12.64 -2.24 13.61
N PRO A 263 13.17 -3.24 12.89
CA PRO A 263 14.23 -3.02 11.91
C PRO A 263 13.81 -2.06 10.79
N MET A 264 14.68 -1.12 10.43
CA MET A 264 14.47 -0.14 9.35
C MET A 264 15.42 -0.45 8.19
N ALA A 265 14.91 -0.99 7.10
CA ALA A 265 15.70 -1.36 5.93
C ALA A 265 15.48 -0.35 4.79
N PHE A 266 16.53 0.21 4.25
CA PHE A 266 16.50 1.22 3.18
C PHE A 266 16.98 0.59 1.87
N LEU A 267 16.07 0.44 0.92
CA LEU A 267 16.40 0.07 -0.46
C LEU A 267 16.91 1.32 -1.19
N ASP A 268 18.23 1.39 -1.38
CA ASP A 268 18.90 2.60 -1.85
C ASP A 268 19.09 2.66 -3.37
N THR A 269 18.07 2.23 -4.12
CA THR A 269 18.05 2.32 -5.57
C THR A 269 18.29 3.77 -5.98
N ASP A 270 19.18 3.97 -6.96
CA ASP A 270 19.60 5.29 -7.45
C ASP A 270 20.09 6.24 -6.33
N ARG A 271 20.66 5.69 -5.27
CA ARG A 271 21.17 6.43 -4.09
C ARG A 271 20.12 7.38 -3.51
N CYS A 272 18.89 6.91 -3.45
CA CYS A 272 17.74 7.69 -2.98
C CYS A 272 18.00 8.22 -1.55
N TRP A 273 18.41 7.33 -0.65
CA TRP A 273 18.51 7.61 0.77
C TRP A 273 19.90 8.10 1.21
N THR A 274 20.94 7.79 0.42
CA THR A 274 22.31 8.23 0.71
C THR A 274 22.66 9.58 0.09
N GLU A 275 22.09 9.93 -1.06
CA GLU A 275 22.44 11.17 -1.78
C GLU A 275 21.25 12.10 -2.03
N ARG A 276 20.14 11.59 -2.61
CA ARG A 276 19.01 12.45 -3.04
C ARG A 276 18.17 12.95 -1.86
N LEU A 277 17.90 12.10 -0.89
CA LEU A 277 17.18 12.39 0.35
C LEU A 277 17.97 11.81 1.53
N PRO A 278 19.06 12.48 1.97
CA PRO A 278 20.01 11.94 2.94
C PRO A 278 19.45 11.97 4.36
N VAL A 279 18.52 11.05 4.68
CA VAL A 279 17.87 10.92 6.00
C VAL A 279 18.73 10.21 7.04
N LEU A 280 19.70 9.40 6.60
CA LEU A 280 20.47 8.49 7.44
C LEU A 280 21.27 9.19 8.56
N PRO A 281 21.95 10.34 8.33
CA PRO A 281 22.66 11.05 9.40
C PRO A 281 21.73 11.51 10.52
N VAL A 282 20.49 11.86 10.21
CA VAL A 282 19.50 12.26 11.22
C VAL A 282 19.06 11.05 12.05
N LEU A 283 18.85 9.90 11.41
CA LEU A 283 18.52 8.66 12.11
C LEU A 283 19.66 8.21 13.04
N GLU A 284 20.92 8.30 12.59
CA GLU A 284 22.08 8.00 13.43
C GLU A 284 22.18 8.92 14.65
N ALA A 285 21.89 10.21 14.46
CA ALA A 285 21.87 11.17 15.57
C ALA A 285 20.74 10.89 16.57
N LEU A 286 19.56 10.43 16.10
CA LEU A 286 18.42 10.09 16.94
C LEU A 286 18.64 8.80 17.75
N PHE A 287 19.15 7.76 17.11
CA PHE A 287 19.34 6.44 17.73
C PHE A 287 20.62 6.32 18.53
N GLY A 288 21.62 7.12 18.20
CA GLY A 288 23.01 6.90 18.61
C GLY A 288 23.66 5.71 17.87
N PRO A 289 24.99 5.63 17.82
CA PRO A 289 25.71 4.73 16.91
C PRO A 289 25.39 3.24 17.16
N GLU A 290 25.22 2.85 18.40
CA GLU A 290 25.00 1.43 18.76
C GLU A 290 23.60 0.95 18.32
N GLN A 291 22.55 1.69 18.59
CA GLN A 291 21.19 1.32 18.19
C GLN A 291 21.04 1.46 16.67
N TYR A 292 21.60 2.51 16.07
CA TYR A 292 21.59 2.69 14.62
C TYR A 292 22.18 1.48 13.90
N ALA A 293 23.37 1.04 14.30
CA ALA A 293 24.03 -0.12 13.68
C ALA A 293 23.22 -1.42 13.77
N ARG A 294 22.40 -1.57 14.81
CA ARG A 294 21.52 -2.75 15.01
C ARG A 294 20.20 -2.66 14.27
N SER A 295 19.65 -1.46 14.15
CA SER A 295 18.26 -1.25 13.72
C SER A 295 18.12 -0.71 12.31
N VAL A 296 19.19 -0.21 11.69
CA VAL A 296 19.17 0.41 10.37
C VAL A 296 20.08 -0.33 9.40
N ARG A 297 19.55 -0.69 8.23
CA ARG A 297 20.31 -1.28 7.13
C ARG A 297 20.05 -0.49 5.86
N VAL A 298 21.11 -0.19 5.11
CA VAL A 298 21.01 0.48 3.80
C VAL A 298 21.70 -0.40 2.79
N SER A 299 21.01 -0.81 1.75
CA SER A 299 21.58 -1.67 0.70
C SER A 299 20.82 -1.54 -0.62
N THR A 300 21.48 -1.88 -1.71
CA THR A 300 20.88 -2.20 -3.01
C THR A 300 20.75 -3.70 -3.24
N ASP A 301 21.32 -4.52 -2.34
CA ASP A 301 21.20 -5.96 -2.39
C ASP A 301 19.96 -6.44 -1.63
N LEU A 302 19.00 -6.99 -2.38
CA LEU A 302 17.73 -7.48 -1.86
C LEU A 302 17.89 -8.65 -0.89
N GLY A 303 18.91 -9.49 -1.09
CA GLY A 303 19.24 -10.62 -0.20
C GLY A 303 19.77 -10.12 1.14
N GLU A 304 20.60 -9.08 1.15
CA GLU A 304 21.07 -8.44 2.38
C GLU A 304 19.90 -7.84 3.16
N ILE A 305 18.97 -7.13 2.48
CA ILE A 305 17.77 -6.57 3.12
C ILE A 305 16.89 -7.67 3.70
N ALA A 306 16.60 -8.72 2.92
CA ALA A 306 15.78 -9.84 3.37
C ALA A 306 16.41 -10.54 4.59
N THR A 307 17.70 -10.82 4.56
CA THR A 307 18.44 -11.44 5.68
C THR A 307 18.42 -10.56 6.92
N PHE A 308 18.57 -9.23 6.78
CA PHE A 308 18.51 -8.29 7.90
C PHE A 308 17.12 -8.29 8.58
N LEU A 309 16.05 -8.54 7.83
CA LEU A 309 14.68 -8.67 8.35
C LEU A 309 14.37 -10.08 8.87
N GLY A 310 15.30 -11.04 8.70
CA GLY A 310 15.15 -12.41 9.19
C GLY A 310 14.36 -13.35 8.23
N ALA A 311 14.45 -13.06 6.93
CA ALA A 311 13.93 -13.90 5.85
C ALA A 311 14.98 -14.94 5.38
#